data_42dda4afaa5b21973639c0e24304a3bd
#
_entry.id   42dda4afaa5b21973639c0e24304a3bd
#
_cell.length_a   1.000
_cell.length_b   1.000
_cell.length_c   1.000
_cell.angle_alpha   90.00
_cell.angle_beta   90.00
_cell.angle_gamma   90.00
#
_symmetry.space_group_name_H-M   'P 1'
#
loop_
_entity.id
_entity.type
_entity.pdbx_description
1 polymer ?
#
loop_
_entity_poly.entity_id
_entity_poly.type
_entity_poly.pdbx_seq_one_letter_code
_entity_poly.pdbx_strand_id
1 'polypeptide(L)'
;NDQSDQTRTQVEELQNSIIFGVLLVVGVLLFFLGLRNALFVGVAIPLSMFMSFMILSALGITFNVMVLFSLVLALGMLVDNGIVVVENVYRLMDEGKSAIAAAKLGVGEVAWPIIASTATTLAAFMPLAIWPGLIGEFMKYLPITLIVVLSSSLFVALVINPVLTSVFMRVGEEAVNKRRSNRVSLSLAGFGVVFLVLGATAFGNVLIIAGLM
;
A
#
# COMPACT_ATOMS: atom_id res chain seq x y z
N ASN A 1 31.84 4.66 -12.02
CA ASN A 1 31.43 3.38 -11.47
C ASN A 1 30.60 3.53 -10.19
N ASP A 2 30.94 4.42 -9.25
CA ASP A 2 30.19 4.57 -8.00
C ASP A 2 28.71 5.00 -8.17
N GLN A 3 28.39 5.88 -9.12
CA GLN A 3 27.01 6.36 -9.29
C GLN A 3 26.08 5.29 -9.85
N SER A 4 26.57 4.44 -10.77
CA SER A 4 25.76 3.36 -11.33
C SER A 4 25.50 2.26 -10.28
N ASP A 5 26.48 1.99 -9.42
CA ASP A 5 26.35 1.01 -8.35
C ASP A 5 25.39 1.51 -7.25
N GLN A 6 25.47 2.79 -6.90
CA GLN A 6 24.55 3.43 -5.97
C GLN A 6 23.09 3.40 -6.49
N THR A 7 22.88 3.74 -7.76
CA THR A 7 21.55 3.70 -8.37
C THR A 7 21.00 2.28 -8.38
N ARG A 8 21.83 1.28 -8.67
CA ARG A 8 21.44 -0.12 -8.66
C ARG A 8 21.02 -0.59 -7.27
N THR A 9 21.83 -0.28 -6.26
CA THR A 9 21.50 -0.60 -4.86
C THR A 9 20.19 0.07 -4.43
N GLN A 10 19.95 1.33 -4.79
CA GLN A 10 18.72 2.04 -4.47
C GLN A 10 17.48 1.42 -5.15
N VAL A 11 17.60 0.97 -6.40
CA VAL A 11 16.52 0.28 -7.10
C VAL A 11 16.24 -1.09 -6.47
N GLU A 12 17.26 -1.83 -6.08
CA GLU A 12 17.12 -3.11 -5.36
C GLU A 12 16.45 -2.92 -3.99
N GLU A 13 16.84 -1.89 -3.23
CA GLU A 13 16.20 -1.54 -1.95
C GLU A 13 14.73 -1.15 -2.13
N LEU A 14 14.40 -0.39 -3.17
CA LEU A 14 13.02 -0.05 -3.50
C LEU A 14 12.21 -1.29 -3.87
N GLN A 15 12.77 -2.14 -4.72
CA GLN A 15 12.12 -3.39 -5.12
C GLN A 15 11.86 -4.29 -3.91
N ASN A 16 12.84 -4.47 -3.03
CA ASN A 16 12.70 -5.24 -1.81
C ASN A 16 11.63 -4.63 -0.88
N SER A 17 11.60 -3.31 -0.74
CA SER A 17 10.60 -2.60 0.06
C SER A 17 9.20 -2.78 -0.49
N ILE A 18 9.02 -2.73 -1.81
CA ILE A 18 7.72 -2.99 -2.47
C ILE A 18 7.28 -4.44 -2.23
N ILE A 19 8.15 -5.41 -2.47
CA ILE A 19 7.85 -6.83 -2.27
C ILE A 19 7.48 -7.09 -0.80
N PHE A 20 8.27 -6.58 0.13
CA PHE A 20 8.03 -6.76 1.55
C PHE A 20 6.73 -6.07 1.99
N GLY A 21 6.47 -4.85 1.53
CA GLY A 21 5.23 -4.13 1.77
C GLY A 21 4.00 -4.88 1.26
N VAL A 22 4.06 -5.38 0.02
CA VAL A 22 2.99 -6.19 -0.57
C VAL A 22 2.75 -7.47 0.25
N LEU A 23 3.82 -8.19 0.60
CA LEU A 23 3.71 -9.42 1.40
C LEU A 23 3.10 -9.16 2.78
N LEU A 24 3.52 -8.10 3.45
CA LEU A 24 3.00 -7.72 4.75
C LEU A 24 1.51 -7.38 4.67
N VAL A 25 1.13 -6.55 3.70
CA VAL A 25 -0.26 -6.14 3.50
C VAL A 25 -1.14 -7.32 3.14
N VAL A 26 -0.73 -8.12 2.15
CA VAL A 26 -1.46 -9.33 1.76
C VAL A 26 -1.57 -10.28 2.96
N GLY A 27 -0.53 -10.41 3.78
CA GLY A 27 -0.55 -11.21 5.00
C GLY A 27 -1.59 -10.74 6.02
N VAL A 28 -1.65 -9.43 6.27
CA VAL A 28 -2.67 -8.83 7.16
C VAL A 28 -4.08 -9.02 6.60
N LEU A 29 -4.27 -8.72 5.32
CA LEU A 29 -5.56 -8.84 4.67
C LEU A 29 -6.04 -10.29 4.55
N LEU A 30 -5.11 -11.24 4.41
CA LEU A 30 -5.40 -12.67 4.45
C LEU A 30 -6.11 -13.06 5.76
N PHE A 31 -5.70 -12.43 6.86
CA PHE A 31 -6.29 -12.69 8.17
C PHE A 31 -7.74 -12.16 8.28
N PHE A 32 -8.01 -10.96 7.75
CA PHE A 32 -9.31 -10.28 7.90
C PHE A 32 -10.29 -10.59 6.77
N LEU A 33 -9.83 -10.62 5.52
CA LEU A 33 -10.67 -10.66 4.32
C LEU A 33 -10.57 -11.97 3.53
N GLY A 34 -9.66 -12.88 3.95
CA GLY A 34 -9.40 -14.13 3.25
C GLY A 34 -8.49 -13.98 2.03
N LEU A 35 -7.99 -15.13 1.52
CA LEU A 35 -6.94 -15.18 0.49
C LEU A 35 -7.34 -14.45 -0.80
N ARG A 36 -8.56 -14.61 -1.21
CA ARG A 36 -9.04 -14.09 -2.50
C ARG A 36 -9.09 -12.57 -2.51
N ASN A 37 -9.67 -11.98 -1.46
CA ASN A 37 -9.81 -10.53 -1.33
C ASN A 37 -8.45 -9.86 -1.07
N ALA A 38 -7.58 -10.50 -0.28
CA ALA A 38 -6.22 -10.05 -0.05
C ALA A 38 -5.40 -9.98 -1.34
N LEU A 39 -5.59 -10.92 -2.26
CA LEU A 39 -4.90 -10.92 -3.56
C LEU A 39 -5.30 -9.74 -4.44
N PHE A 40 -6.56 -9.32 -4.45
CA PHE A 40 -6.99 -8.15 -5.24
C PHE A 40 -6.30 -6.87 -4.78
N VAL A 41 -6.26 -6.63 -3.48
CA VAL A 41 -5.54 -5.48 -2.92
C VAL A 41 -4.04 -5.63 -3.17
N GLY A 42 -3.50 -6.84 -3.02
CA GLY A 42 -2.09 -7.13 -3.28
C GLY A 42 -1.65 -6.83 -4.72
N VAL A 43 -2.52 -7.06 -5.71
CA VAL A 43 -2.26 -6.71 -7.12
C VAL A 43 -2.41 -5.20 -7.37
N ALA A 44 -3.30 -4.53 -6.65
CA ALA A 44 -3.50 -3.09 -6.80
C ALA A 44 -2.25 -2.27 -6.45
N ILE A 45 -1.43 -2.73 -5.49
CA ILE A 45 -0.21 -2.02 -5.07
C ILE A 45 0.81 -1.94 -6.21
N PRO A 46 1.29 -3.06 -6.79
CA PRO A 46 2.23 -3.01 -7.92
C PRO A 46 1.66 -2.22 -9.11
N LEU A 47 0.35 -2.33 -9.37
CA LEU A 47 -0.30 -1.62 -10.46
C LEU A 47 -0.29 -0.11 -10.26
N SER A 48 -0.58 0.35 -9.04
CA SER A 48 -0.51 1.77 -8.66
C SER A 48 0.91 2.31 -8.76
N MET A 49 1.89 1.53 -8.30
CA MET A 49 3.31 1.90 -8.40
C MET A 49 3.78 1.97 -9.84
N PHE A 50 3.41 0.99 -10.66
CA PHE A 50 3.74 0.99 -12.09
C PHE A 50 3.15 2.21 -12.82
N MET A 51 1.89 2.53 -12.55
CA MET A 51 1.25 3.72 -13.10
C MET A 51 1.95 5.01 -12.63
N SER A 52 2.37 5.05 -11.37
CA SER A 52 3.11 6.19 -10.82
C SER A 52 4.48 6.36 -11.50
N PHE A 53 5.20 5.28 -11.75
CA PHE A 53 6.47 5.33 -12.49
C PHE A 53 6.29 5.82 -13.92
N MET A 54 5.24 5.39 -14.60
CA MET A 54 4.92 5.89 -15.95
C MET A 54 4.67 7.41 -15.94
N ILE A 55 3.89 7.91 -14.97
CA ILE A 55 3.58 9.34 -14.85
C ILE A 55 4.84 10.13 -14.48
N LEU A 56 5.64 9.70 -13.50
CA LEU A 56 6.88 10.36 -13.11
C LEU A 56 7.86 10.42 -14.27
N SER A 57 7.99 9.34 -15.04
CA SER A 57 8.81 9.28 -16.25
C SER A 57 8.33 10.25 -17.32
N ALA A 58 7.02 10.32 -17.54
CA ALA A 58 6.41 11.26 -18.51
C ALA A 58 6.60 12.73 -18.11
N LEU A 59 6.66 13.01 -16.80
CA LEU A 59 6.98 14.35 -16.27
C LEU A 59 8.48 14.68 -16.31
N GLY A 60 9.33 13.75 -16.76
CA GLY A 60 10.78 13.94 -16.79
C GLY A 60 11.44 13.94 -15.41
N ILE A 61 10.77 13.41 -14.40
CA ILE A 61 11.30 13.32 -13.03
C ILE A 61 12.23 12.12 -12.96
N THR A 62 13.52 12.39 -12.75
CA THR A 62 14.55 11.37 -12.59
C THR A 62 14.53 10.79 -11.17
N PHE A 63 14.90 9.53 -11.04
CA PHE A 63 15.07 8.88 -9.75
C PHE A 63 16.20 9.56 -8.97
N ASN A 64 15.86 10.07 -7.81
CA ASN A 64 16.78 10.63 -6.83
C ASN A 64 16.36 10.19 -5.43
N VAL A 65 17.22 10.45 -4.44
CA VAL A 65 17.00 10.03 -3.04
C VAL A 65 15.65 10.51 -2.50
N MET A 66 15.20 11.72 -2.86
CA MET A 66 13.91 12.26 -2.41
C MET A 66 12.73 11.55 -3.05
N VAL A 67 12.80 11.24 -4.35
CA VAL A 67 11.79 10.44 -5.05
C VAL A 67 11.69 9.04 -4.47
N LEU A 68 12.83 8.37 -4.22
CA LEU A 68 12.87 7.05 -3.62
C LEU A 68 12.28 7.04 -2.20
N PHE A 69 12.68 7.99 -1.37
CA PHE A 69 12.12 8.15 -0.03
C PHE A 69 10.61 8.37 -0.07
N SER A 70 10.13 9.20 -1.01
CA SER A 70 8.70 9.46 -1.20
C SER A 70 7.94 8.22 -1.64
N LEU A 71 8.53 7.39 -2.50
CA LEU A 71 7.93 6.14 -2.95
C LEU A 71 7.78 5.14 -1.80
N VAL A 72 8.80 5.02 -0.94
CA VAL A 72 8.75 4.16 0.24
C VAL A 72 7.69 4.67 1.24
N LEU A 73 7.65 5.99 1.47
CA LEU A 73 6.63 6.61 2.33
C LEU A 73 5.22 6.41 1.76
N ALA A 74 5.06 6.62 0.46
CA ALA A 74 3.79 6.44 -0.23
C ALA A 74 3.28 4.99 -0.17
N LEU A 75 4.19 4.00 -0.18
CA LEU A 75 3.84 2.59 -0.11
C LEU A 75 2.97 2.26 1.12
N GLY A 76 3.30 2.86 2.29
CA GLY A 76 2.51 2.68 3.50
C GLY A 76 1.10 3.31 3.43
N MET A 77 0.93 4.38 2.65
CA MET A 77 -0.35 5.10 2.52
C MET A 77 -1.19 4.60 1.33
N LEU A 78 -0.56 3.92 0.37
CA LEU A 78 -1.16 3.51 -0.89
C LEU A 78 -2.21 2.41 -0.71
N VAL A 79 -2.05 1.60 0.30
CA VAL A 79 -2.85 0.41 0.56
C VAL A 79 -4.23 0.75 1.08
N ASP A 80 -4.36 1.79 1.90
CA ASP A 80 -5.57 2.14 2.64
C ASP A 80 -6.77 2.35 1.71
N ASN A 81 -6.59 3.07 0.61
CA ASN A 81 -7.66 3.35 -0.35
C ASN A 81 -8.21 2.05 -0.97
N GLY A 82 -7.34 1.12 -1.33
CA GLY A 82 -7.71 -0.16 -1.93
C GLY A 82 -8.47 -1.07 -0.96
N ILE A 83 -8.05 -1.10 0.30
CA ILE A 83 -8.68 -1.93 1.34
C ILE A 83 -10.13 -1.49 1.55
N VAL A 84 -10.35 -0.19 1.78
CA VAL A 84 -11.68 0.36 2.07
C VAL A 84 -12.68 0.06 0.95
N VAL A 85 -12.24 0.21 -0.31
CA VAL A 85 -13.10 -0.09 -1.47
C VAL A 85 -13.44 -1.58 -1.55
N VAL A 86 -12.43 -2.45 -1.46
CA VAL A 86 -12.63 -3.91 -1.59
C VAL A 86 -13.48 -4.43 -0.45
N GLU A 87 -13.24 -3.97 0.78
CA GLU A 87 -14.04 -4.36 1.96
C GLU A 87 -15.50 -3.93 1.83
N ASN A 88 -15.77 -2.69 1.39
CA ASN A 88 -17.14 -2.21 1.23
C ASN A 88 -17.88 -2.95 0.11
N VAL A 89 -17.23 -3.25 -1.00
CA VAL A 89 -17.81 -4.09 -2.06
C VAL A 89 -18.10 -5.49 -1.55
N TYR A 90 -17.16 -6.09 -0.80
CA TYR A 90 -17.35 -7.41 -0.20
C TYR A 90 -18.55 -7.44 0.74
N ARG A 91 -18.68 -6.46 1.63
CA ARG A 91 -19.82 -6.32 2.55
C ARG A 91 -21.14 -6.28 1.81
N LEU A 92 -21.24 -5.47 0.76
CA LEU A 92 -22.49 -5.37 -0.03
C LEU A 92 -22.81 -6.66 -0.80
N MET A 93 -21.81 -7.41 -1.22
CA MET A 93 -22.01 -8.73 -1.81
C MET A 93 -22.49 -9.74 -0.76
N ASP A 94 -21.95 -9.70 0.45
CA ASP A 94 -22.35 -10.56 1.57
C ASP A 94 -23.81 -10.27 2.00
N GLU A 95 -24.25 -9.02 1.88
CA GLU A 95 -25.64 -8.60 2.05
C GLU A 95 -26.59 -9.10 0.92
N GLY A 96 -26.08 -9.84 -0.06
CA GLY A 96 -26.85 -10.45 -1.15
C GLY A 96 -26.99 -9.61 -2.42
N LYS A 97 -26.23 -8.50 -2.57
CA LYS A 97 -26.21 -7.73 -3.82
C LYS A 97 -25.40 -8.46 -4.89
N SER A 98 -25.78 -8.31 -6.16
CA SER A 98 -24.97 -8.83 -7.26
C SER A 98 -23.61 -8.11 -7.31
N ALA A 99 -22.57 -8.81 -7.78
CA ALA A 99 -21.19 -8.27 -7.81
C ALA A 99 -21.09 -6.90 -8.50
N ILE A 100 -21.80 -6.70 -9.62
CA ILE A 100 -21.83 -5.43 -10.34
C ILE A 100 -22.54 -4.33 -9.54
N ALA A 101 -23.66 -4.65 -8.90
CA ALA A 101 -24.39 -3.70 -8.07
C ALA A 101 -23.59 -3.33 -6.81
N ALA A 102 -22.97 -4.31 -6.17
CA ALA A 102 -22.10 -4.12 -5.01
C ALA A 102 -20.89 -3.25 -5.35
N ALA A 103 -20.23 -3.47 -6.49
CA ALA A 103 -19.12 -2.64 -6.94
C ALA A 103 -19.54 -1.19 -7.18
N LYS A 104 -20.66 -0.95 -7.87
CA LYS A 104 -21.16 0.42 -8.15
C LYS A 104 -21.54 1.16 -6.86
N LEU A 105 -22.32 0.51 -6.00
CA LEU A 105 -22.78 1.12 -4.75
C LEU A 105 -21.62 1.29 -3.76
N GLY A 106 -20.79 0.25 -3.62
CA GLY A 106 -19.68 0.25 -2.69
C GLY A 106 -18.65 1.35 -2.96
N VAL A 107 -18.32 1.59 -4.23
CA VAL A 107 -17.50 2.74 -4.60
C VAL A 107 -18.21 4.05 -4.33
N GLY A 108 -19.49 4.16 -4.70
CA GLY A 108 -20.27 5.39 -4.49
C GLY A 108 -20.31 5.83 -3.02
N GLU A 109 -20.40 4.87 -2.09
CA GLU A 109 -20.44 5.15 -0.65
C GLU A 109 -19.10 5.66 -0.09
N VAL A 110 -17.96 5.14 -0.60
CA VAL A 110 -16.64 5.43 -0.02
C VAL A 110 -15.78 6.39 -0.83
N ALA A 111 -16.16 6.71 -2.08
CA ALA A 111 -15.35 7.55 -2.96
C ALA A 111 -15.07 8.93 -2.36
N TRP A 112 -16.09 9.64 -1.86
CA TRP A 112 -15.93 10.96 -1.26
C TRP A 112 -15.04 10.95 -0.01
N PRO A 113 -15.27 10.08 0.99
CA PRO A 113 -14.36 9.94 2.13
C PRO A 113 -12.91 9.67 1.73
N ILE A 114 -12.67 8.77 0.77
CA ILE A 114 -11.33 8.43 0.32
C ILE A 114 -10.66 9.61 -0.40
N ILE A 115 -11.39 10.30 -1.30
CA ILE A 115 -10.86 11.49 -1.98
C ILE A 115 -10.52 12.59 -0.97
N ALA A 116 -11.41 12.85 0.00
CA ALA A 116 -11.17 13.86 1.02
C ALA A 116 -9.98 13.52 1.92
N SER A 117 -9.85 12.26 2.34
CA SER A 117 -8.73 11.78 3.14
C SER A 117 -7.40 11.93 2.36
N THR A 118 -7.36 11.48 1.11
CA THR A 118 -6.19 11.62 0.25
C THR A 118 -5.81 13.09 0.04
N ALA A 119 -6.79 13.96 -0.24
CA ALA A 119 -6.57 15.39 -0.40
C ALA A 119 -6.00 16.03 0.88
N THR A 120 -6.51 15.65 2.05
CA THR A 120 -6.01 16.12 3.35
C THR A 120 -4.57 15.70 3.58
N THR A 121 -4.25 14.44 3.27
CA THR A 121 -2.87 13.93 3.36
C THR A 121 -1.93 14.71 2.45
N LEU A 122 -2.33 14.94 1.19
CA LEU A 122 -1.54 15.71 0.23
C LEU A 122 -1.37 17.17 0.69
N ALA A 123 -2.40 17.79 1.24
CA ALA A 123 -2.34 19.15 1.75
C ALA A 123 -1.31 19.31 2.89
N ALA A 124 -1.11 18.28 3.71
CA ALA A 124 -0.10 18.30 4.77
C ALA A 124 1.35 18.37 4.24
N PHE A 125 1.59 17.89 3.01
CA PHE A 125 2.91 17.95 2.37
C PHE A 125 3.10 19.19 1.48
N MET A 126 2.05 19.97 1.18
CA MET A 126 2.14 21.16 0.33
C MET A 126 3.15 22.22 0.80
N PRO A 127 3.34 22.47 2.11
CA PRO A 127 4.35 23.42 2.56
C PRO A 127 5.77 23.09 2.08
N LEU A 128 6.09 21.81 1.91
CA LEU A 128 7.38 21.38 1.39
C LEU A 128 7.58 21.71 -0.10
N ALA A 129 6.48 21.76 -0.87
CA ALA A 129 6.51 22.10 -2.30
C ALA A 129 6.83 23.58 -2.56
N ILE A 130 6.49 24.45 -1.61
CA ILE A 130 6.65 25.90 -1.73
C ILE A 130 7.83 26.44 -0.89
N TRP A 131 8.63 25.56 -0.31
CA TRP A 131 9.78 25.95 0.50
C TRP A 131 10.84 26.66 -0.35
N PRO A 132 11.31 27.88 0.04
CA PRO A 132 12.27 28.64 -0.76
C PRO A 132 13.71 28.15 -0.56
N GLY A 133 14.56 28.44 -1.55
CA GLY A 133 16.00 28.18 -1.49
C GLY A 133 16.42 26.79 -1.91
N LEU A 134 17.71 26.51 -1.78
CA LEU A 134 18.35 25.25 -2.23
C LEU A 134 17.70 24.02 -1.59
N ILE A 135 17.35 24.11 -0.32
CA ILE A 135 16.66 23.00 0.40
C ILE A 135 15.29 22.75 -0.21
N GLY A 136 14.55 23.79 -0.56
CA GLY A 136 13.25 23.67 -1.21
C GLY A 136 13.33 23.02 -2.59
N GLU A 137 14.39 23.28 -3.36
CA GLU A 137 14.63 22.63 -4.65
C GLU A 137 14.73 21.10 -4.52
N PHE A 138 15.33 20.60 -3.45
CA PHE A 138 15.37 19.17 -3.16
C PHE A 138 14.04 18.66 -2.58
N MET A 139 13.47 19.40 -1.64
CA MET A 139 12.26 18.97 -0.92
C MET A 139 11.01 18.91 -1.79
N LYS A 140 10.91 19.70 -2.85
CA LYS A 140 9.74 19.71 -3.76
C LYS A 140 9.47 18.37 -4.44
N TYR A 141 10.48 17.52 -4.64
CA TYR A 141 10.29 16.20 -5.24
C TYR A 141 9.47 15.26 -4.36
N LEU A 142 9.51 15.45 -3.04
CA LEU A 142 8.74 14.65 -2.10
C LEU A 142 7.21 14.84 -2.30
N PRO A 143 6.64 16.05 -2.16
CA PRO A 143 5.20 16.24 -2.37
C PRO A 143 4.77 15.94 -3.81
N ILE A 144 5.58 16.26 -4.82
CA ILE A 144 5.25 15.96 -6.23
C ILE A 144 5.11 14.45 -6.41
N THR A 145 6.06 13.66 -5.92
CA THR A 145 6.00 12.21 -6.00
C THR A 145 4.81 11.64 -5.23
N LEU A 146 4.54 12.16 -4.02
CA LEU A 146 3.36 11.74 -3.24
C LEU A 146 2.05 12.04 -3.96
N ILE A 147 1.92 13.22 -4.58
CA ILE A 147 0.73 13.57 -5.38
C ILE A 147 0.53 12.55 -6.51
N VAL A 148 1.58 12.25 -7.26
CA VAL A 148 1.50 11.27 -8.36
C VAL A 148 1.13 9.90 -7.85
N VAL A 149 1.80 9.40 -6.81
CA VAL A 149 1.58 8.04 -6.29
C VAL A 149 0.20 7.89 -5.66
N LEU A 150 -0.21 8.82 -4.81
CA LEU A 150 -1.52 8.75 -4.14
C LEU A 150 -2.68 8.98 -5.13
N SER A 151 -2.49 9.83 -6.15
CA SER A 151 -3.48 9.98 -7.23
C SER A 151 -3.61 8.72 -8.07
N SER A 152 -2.48 8.06 -8.38
CA SER A 152 -2.46 6.77 -9.07
C SER A 152 -3.16 5.69 -8.25
N SER A 153 -2.87 5.63 -6.96
CA SER A 153 -3.53 4.71 -6.02
C SER A 153 -5.04 4.94 -5.94
N LEU A 154 -5.43 6.20 -5.83
CA LEU A 154 -6.85 6.58 -5.81
C LEU A 154 -7.57 6.13 -7.08
N PHE A 155 -6.96 6.34 -8.23
CA PHE A 155 -7.51 5.87 -9.51
C PHE A 155 -7.63 4.34 -9.54
N VAL A 156 -6.60 3.61 -9.14
CA VAL A 156 -6.63 2.14 -9.09
C VAL A 156 -7.69 1.66 -8.10
N ALA A 157 -7.79 2.29 -6.93
CA ALA A 157 -8.78 1.92 -5.91
C ALA A 157 -10.23 2.15 -6.36
N LEU A 158 -10.51 3.28 -7.02
CA LEU A 158 -11.88 3.65 -7.40
C LEU A 158 -12.32 3.10 -8.76
N VAL A 159 -11.39 2.78 -9.66
CA VAL A 159 -11.71 2.33 -11.03
C VAL A 159 -11.33 0.87 -11.22
N ILE A 160 -10.09 0.49 -10.95
CA ILE A 160 -9.58 -0.84 -11.28
C ILE A 160 -10.07 -1.88 -10.26
N ASN A 161 -9.93 -1.60 -8.96
CA ASN A 161 -10.35 -2.55 -7.92
C ASN A 161 -11.83 -2.94 -8.00
N PRO A 162 -12.80 -2.03 -8.19
CA PRO A 162 -14.19 -2.40 -8.34
C PRO A 162 -14.46 -3.27 -9.56
N VAL A 163 -13.75 -3.04 -10.66
CA VAL A 163 -13.86 -3.88 -11.86
C VAL A 163 -13.32 -5.27 -11.56
N LEU A 164 -12.14 -5.39 -10.97
CA LEU A 164 -11.56 -6.68 -10.59
C LEU A 164 -12.47 -7.42 -9.61
N THR A 165 -12.97 -6.75 -8.57
CA THR A 165 -13.86 -7.35 -7.60
C THR A 165 -15.19 -7.80 -8.22
N SER A 166 -15.77 -7.00 -9.13
CA SER A 166 -17.02 -7.35 -9.81
C SER A 166 -16.92 -8.59 -10.70
N VAL A 167 -15.73 -8.84 -11.27
CA VAL A 167 -15.49 -9.96 -12.19
C VAL A 167 -15.04 -11.22 -11.44
N PHE A 168 -14.18 -11.08 -10.45
CA PHE A 168 -13.47 -12.20 -9.84
C PHE A 168 -13.93 -12.52 -8.42
N MET A 169 -14.58 -11.58 -7.71
CA MET A 169 -15.02 -11.82 -6.33
C MET A 169 -16.26 -12.70 -6.31
N ARG A 170 -16.25 -13.69 -5.42
CA ARG A 170 -17.41 -14.54 -5.12
C ARG A 170 -17.58 -14.64 -3.62
N VAL A 171 -18.78 -14.40 -3.15
CA VAL A 171 -19.18 -14.58 -1.75
C VAL A 171 -19.66 -16.01 -1.56
N GLY A 172 -19.30 -16.63 -0.46
CA GLY A 172 -19.88 -17.93 -0.06
C GLY A 172 -19.02 -19.18 -0.25
N GLU A 173 -17.87 -19.11 -0.94
CA GLU A 173 -16.95 -20.27 -1.04
C GLU A 173 -16.03 -20.43 0.20
N GLU A 174 -15.95 -19.43 1.06
CA GLU A 174 -15.08 -19.48 2.26
C GLU A 174 -15.75 -20.12 3.51
N ALA A 175 -17.05 -20.36 3.46
CA ALA A 175 -17.76 -21.01 4.57
C ALA A 175 -17.35 -22.49 4.82
N VAL A 176 -16.57 -23.06 3.88
CA VAL A 176 -16.26 -24.51 3.89
C VAL A 176 -15.10 -24.89 4.82
N ASN A 177 -14.32 -23.97 5.36
CA ASN A 177 -13.19 -24.41 6.18
C ASN A 177 -12.80 -23.52 7.36
N LYS A 178 -13.77 -23.05 8.12
CA LYS A 178 -13.54 -22.26 9.37
C LYS A 178 -12.56 -22.96 10.33
N ARG A 179 -12.53 -24.31 10.34
CA ARG A 179 -11.59 -25.10 11.17
C ARG A 179 -10.16 -25.11 10.62
N ARG A 180 -9.97 -25.06 9.31
CA ARG A 180 -8.64 -25.04 8.67
C ARG A 180 -8.09 -23.61 8.65
N SER A 181 -8.94 -22.63 8.42
CA SER A 181 -8.62 -21.19 8.50
C SER A 181 -8.14 -20.82 9.90
N ASN A 182 -8.83 -21.25 10.97
CA ASN A 182 -8.38 -20.98 12.35
C ASN A 182 -7.01 -21.59 12.67
N ARG A 183 -6.65 -22.74 12.12
CA ARG A 183 -5.32 -23.34 12.37
C ARG A 183 -4.21 -22.59 11.62
N VAL A 184 -4.46 -22.17 10.39
CA VAL A 184 -3.50 -21.37 9.60
C VAL A 184 -3.38 -19.96 10.17
N SER A 185 -4.48 -19.34 10.57
CA SER A 185 -4.51 -18.03 11.21
C SER A 185 -3.78 -18.06 12.59
N LEU A 186 -3.97 -19.10 13.37
CA LEU A 186 -3.29 -19.25 14.68
C LEU A 186 -1.78 -19.49 14.51
N SER A 187 -1.38 -20.23 13.47
CA SER A 187 0.04 -20.44 13.16
C SER A 187 0.71 -19.17 12.61
N LEU A 188 0.02 -18.38 11.77
CA LEU A 188 0.51 -17.09 11.25
C LEU A 188 0.55 -16.02 12.36
N ALA A 189 -0.45 -15.97 13.24
CA ALA A 189 -0.44 -15.09 14.41
C ALA A 189 0.70 -15.45 15.37
N GLY A 190 0.91 -16.76 15.62
CA GLY A 190 2.05 -17.25 16.40
C GLY A 190 3.39 -16.87 15.77
N PHE A 191 3.53 -17.00 14.46
CA PHE A 191 4.74 -16.58 13.73
C PHE A 191 4.95 -15.06 13.79
N GLY A 192 3.88 -14.27 13.66
CA GLY A 192 3.93 -12.81 13.79
C GLY A 192 4.36 -12.35 15.19
N VAL A 193 3.84 -12.99 16.23
CA VAL A 193 4.24 -12.70 17.63
C VAL A 193 5.69 -13.10 17.87
N VAL A 194 6.13 -14.26 17.39
CA VAL A 194 7.54 -14.70 17.49
C VAL A 194 8.46 -13.74 16.75
N PHE A 195 8.08 -13.27 15.57
CA PHE A 195 8.86 -12.30 14.80
C PHE A 195 8.92 -10.93 15.50
N LEU A 196 7.82 -10.48 16.11
CA LEU A 196 7.78 -9.25 16.94
C LEU A 196 8.68 -9.37 18.17
N VAL A 197 8.63 -10.51 18.87
CA VAL A 197 9.46 -10.75 20.06
C VAL A 197 10.94 -10.83 19.68
N LEU A 198 11.28 -11.52 18.59
CA LEU A 198 12.67 -11.61 18.10
C LEU A 198 13.16 -10.26 17.58
N GLY A 199 12.33 -9.49 16.88
CA GLY A 199 12.64 -8.13 16.44
C GLY A 199 12.84 -7.17 17.62
N ALA A 200 11.98 -7.23 18.63
CA ALA A 200 12.11 -6.42 19.84
C ALA A 200 13.35 -6.76 20.66
N THR A 201 13.72 -8.05 20.75
CA THR A 201 14.96 -8.46 21.42
C THR A 201 16.22 -8.06 20.64
N ALA A 202 16.19 -8.11 19.31
CA ALA A 202 17.30 -7.64 18.47
C ALA A 202 17.51 -6.11 18.62
N PHE A 203 16.42 -5.33 18.60
CA PHE A 203 16.47 -3.87 18.84
C PHE A 203 16.91 -3.54 20.28
N GLY A 204 16.43 -4.26 21.26
CA GLY A 204 16.84 -4.12 22.66
C GLY A 204 18.33 -4.38 22.85
N ASN A 205 18.88 -5.41 22.24
CA ASN A 205 20.31 -5.74 22.31
C ASN A 205 21.17 -4.66 21.61
N VAL A 206 20.73 -4.11 20.48
CA VAL A 206 21.44 -3.01 19.80
C VAL A 206 21.47 -1.75 20.67
N LEU A 207 20.37 -1.40 21.34
CA LEU A 207 20.29 -0.25 22.25
C LEU A 207 21.17 -0.44 23.50
N ILE A 208 21.23 -1.65 24.06
CA ILE A 208 22.10 -1.96 25.21
C ILE A 208 23.57 -1.84 24.80
N ILE A 209 23.97 -2.35 23.64
CA ILE A 209 25.34 -2.25 23.13
C ILE A 209 25.71 -0.80 22.84
N ALA A 210 24.80 -0.03 22.22
CA ALA A 210 25.04 1.40 21.96
C ALA A 210 25.07 2.28 23.23
N GLY A 211 24.39 1.85 24.31
CA GLY A 211 24.41 2.55 25.60
C GLY A 211 25.59 2.19 26.48
N LEU A 212 26.35 1.13 26.14
CA LEU A 212 27.56 0.70 26.85
C LEU A 212 28.87 1.19 26.19
N MET A 213 28.79 1.80 25.00
CA MET A 213 29.87 2.51 24.31
C MET A 213 29.80 4.01 24.57
#